data_5562e6bb13a897d9dd9eb654d4eed033
#
_entry.id   5562e6bb13a897d9dd9eb654d4eed033
#
_cell.length_a   1.000
_cell.length_b   1.000
_cell.length_c   1.000
_cell.angle_alpha   90.00
_cell.angle_beta   90.00
_cell.angle_gamma   90.00
#
_symmetry.space_group_name_H-M   'P 1'
#
loop_
_entity.id
_entity.type
_entity.pdbx_description
1 polymer ?
#
loop_
_entity_poly.entity_id
_entity_poly.type
_entity_poly.pdbx_seq_one_letter_code
_entity_poly.pdbx_strand_id
1 'polypeptide(L)'
;GQMPPNWSVEHYGMVEFADSTFSDTMAYTPTSCIAGCTDPTQPTYNPWATIDDGSCSGTTCDYTEYQVTMEITFDNWPNETSWIMNSGGIIDSAIVGTYNFNDVGQTYTYTFCIDQTIGFEFILSDSYGDGMAGSTSGGSMDGMVVIYDCNGDTIWHMDNPGFGYTLYSGALNGVPCNTYADVFGCTDDDYQEYDPLATIDDSTCVNLHIYGCTDSSAFNYDPNATILDLVPDCQY
;
A
#
# COMPACT_ATOMS: atom_id res chain seq x y z
N GLY A 1 -15.05 -6.82 24.89
CA GLY A 1 -16.12 -6.64 25.85
C GLY A 1 -17.17 -7.72 25.62
N GLN A 2 -17.67 -8.34 26.67
CA GLN A 2 -18.71 -9.33 26.54
C GLN A 2 -19.99 -8.69 25.99
N MET A 3 -20.59 -9.34 25.01
CA MET A 3 -21.92 -8.96 24.51
C MET A 3 -22.96 -9.08 25.61
N PRO A 4 -23.97 -8.21 25.66
CA PRO A 4 -25.09 -8.35 26.60
C PRO A 4 -25.78 -9.69 26.39
N PRO A 5 -26.37 -10.28 27.45
CA PRO A 5 -26.88 -11.64 27.45
C PRO A 5 -28.11 -11.91 26.54
N ASN A 6 -28.56 -10.91 25.80
CA ASN A 6 -29.74 -11.00 24.93
C ASN A 6 -29.42 -10.84 23.43
N TRP A 7 -28.16 -11.03 23.05
CA TRP A 7 -27.77 -10.95 21.66
C TRP A 7 -27.35 -12.34 21.18
N SER A 8 -27.92 -12.79 20.08
CA SER A 8 -27.42 -13.93 19.32
C SER A 8 -26.93 -13.44 17.98
N VAL A 9 -25.71 -13.83 17.63
CA VAL A 9 -25.15 -13.60 16.29
C VAL A 9 -25.29 -14.93 15.57
N GLU A 10 -26.24 -15.01 14.68
CA GLU A 10 -26.29 -16.13 13.72
C GLU A 10 -25.56 -15.76 12.45
N HIS A 11 -24.95 -16.76 11.83
CA HIS A 11 -24.15 -16.68 10.62
C HIS A 11 -24.70 -15.66 9.61
N TYR A 12 -23.80 -14.79 9.10
CA TYR A 12 -24.08 -13.73 8.12
C TYR A 12 -24.65 -12.40 8.65
N GLY A 13 -24.24 -11.96 9.83
CA GLY A 13 -24.46 -10.57 10.25
C GLY A 13 -25.89 -10.22 10.65
N MET A 14 -26.72 -11.24 10.98
CA MET A 14 -28.02 -10.97 11.62
C MET A 14 -27.79 -10.65 13.09
N VAL A 15 -28.22 -9.47 13.52
CA VAL A 15 -28.30 -9.09 14.92
C VAL A 15 -29.77 -9.13 15.33
N GLU A 16 -30.19 -10.17 16.08
CA GLU A 16 -31.51 -10.19 16.69
C GLU A 16 -31.46 -9.51 18.06
N PHE A 17 -32.31 -8.51 18.24
CA PHE A 17 -32.59 -7.93 19.54
C PHE A 17 -33.76 -8.69 20.16
N ALA A 18 -33.52 -9.36 21.28
CA ALA A 18 -34.57 -10.12 22.00
C ALA A 18 -35.44 -9.25 22.91
N ASP A 19 -35.55 -7.95 22.64
CA ASP A 19 -36.47 -7.07 23.34
C ASP A 19 -37.74 -6.87 22.53
N SER A 20 -38.88 -7.16 23.14
CA SER A 20 -40.19 -7.21 22.53
C SER A 20 -40.75 -5.87 22.01
N THR A 21 -39.94 -4.83 21.95
CA THR A 21 -40.33 -3.50 21.46
C THR A 21 -39.79 -3.16 20.07
N PHE A 22 -38.93 -4.00 19.47
CA PHE A 22 -38.41 -3.80 18.11
C PHE A 22 -38.67 -5.08 17.29
N SER A 23 -39.60 -4.96 16.36
CA SER A 23 -40.00 -6.04 15.45
C SER A 23 -39.31 -5.96 14.07
N ASP A 24 -38.27 -5.13 13.91
CA ASP A 24 -37.57 -5.01 12.64
C ASP A 24 -36.31 -5.87 12.64
N THR A 25 -36.41 -7.02 12.00
CA THR A 25 -35.27 -7.84 11.58
C THR A 25 -34.60 -7.12 10.42
N MET A 26 -33.55 -6.35 10.69
CA MET A 26 -32.70 -5.87 9.61
C MET A 26 -31.80 -7.01 9.15
N ALA A 27 -32.24 -7.72 8.12
CA ALA A 27 -31.38 -8.65 7.40
C ALA A 27 -30.42 -7.83 6.53
N TYR A 28 -29.21 -7.60 7.04
CA TYR A 28 -28.12 -7.14 6.18
C TYR A 28 -27.66 -8.33 5.34
N THR A 29 -28.09 -8.37 4.09
CA THR A 29 -27.45 -9.23 3.10
C THR A 29 -26.28 -8.45 2.53
N PRO A 30 -25.04 -8.84 2.80
CA PRO A 30 -23.91 -8.25 2.12
C PRO A 30 -24.08 -8.54 0.63
N THR A 31 -24.41 -7.52 -0.15
CA THR A 31 -24.63 -7.64 -1.59
C THR A 31 -23.34 -7.78 -2.38
N SER A 32 -22.19 -7.67 -1.73
CA SER A 32 -20.88 -7.93 -2.35
C SER A 32 -19.90 -8.50 -1.32
N CYS A 33 -19.17 -9.53 -1.73
CA CYS A 33 -17.97 -9.95 -1.02
C CYS A 33 -16.87 -8.93 -1.33
N ILE A 34 -16.49 -8.13 -0.35
CA ILE A 34 -15.39 -7.18 -0.50
C ILE A 34 -14.11 -7.93 -0.11
N ALA A 35 -13.23 -8.11 -1.08
CA ALA A 35 -11.92 -8.68 -0.85
C ALA A 35 -10.97 -7.60 -0.28
N GLY A 36 -10.08 -7.98 0.62
CA GLY A 36 -9.13 -7.08 1.26
C GLY A 36 -8.58 -7.66 2.55
N CYS A 37 -7.61 -6.97 3.15
CA CYS A 37 -7.06 -7.38 4.43
C CYS A 37 -8.10 -7.26 5.56
N THR A 38 -8.37 -8.38 6.24
CA THR A 38 -9.31 -8.44 7.37
C THR A 38 -8.64 -8.32 8.75
N ASP A 39 -7.32 -8.24 8.82
CA ASP A 39 -6.57 -8.11 10.07
C ASP A 39 -6.39 -6.63 10.48
N PRO A 40 -7.06 -6.14 11.54
CA PRO A 40 -6.98 -4.75 11.96
C PRO A 40 -5.60 -4.34 12.52
N THR A 41 -4.68 -5.26 12.66
CA THR A 41 -3.31 -4.97 13.10
C THR A 41 -2.37 -4.67 11.92
N GLN A 42 -2.83 -4.90 10.71
CA GLN A 42 -2.05 -4.68 9.50
C GLN A 42 -2.29 -3.29 8.91
N PRO A 43 -1.28 -2.67 8.32
CA PRO A 43 -1.42 -1.37 7.65
C PRO A 43 -2.44 -1.37 6.51
N THR A 44 -2.62 -2.52 5.86
CA THR A 44 -3.57 -2.78 4.77
C THR A 44 -4.98 -3.09 5.21
N TYR A 45 -5.26 -2.98 6.50
CA TYR A 45 -6.58 -3.31 7.00
C TYR A 45 -7.69 -2.56 6.26
N ASN A 46 -8.57 -3.31 5.65
CA ASN A 46 -9.79 -2.78 5.06
C ASN A 46 -10.98 -3.11 5.99
N PRO A 47 -11.54 -2.12 6.72
CA PRO A 47 -12.63 -2.37 7.67
C PRO A 47 -13.92 -2.88 6.99
N TRP A 48 -14.00 -2.78 5.66
CA TRP A 48 -15.13 -3.25 4.87
C TRP A 48 -14.89 -4.62 4.23
N ALA A 49 -13.65 -5.14 4.30
CA ALA A 49 -13.35 -6.45 3.76
C ALA A 49 -14.13 -7.55 4.51
N THR A 50 -14.80 -8.39 3.74
CA THR A 50 -15.55 -9.56 4.24
C THR A 50 -14.83 -10.86 3.93
N ILE A 51 -13.83 -10.81 3.05
CA ILE A 51 -12.97 -11.93 2.68
C ILE A 51 -11.53 -11.45 2.66
N ASP A 52 -10.66 -12.18 3.37
CA ASP A 52 -9.22 -11.96 3.28
C ASP A 52 -8.71 -12.46 1.92
N ASP A 53 -8.14 -11.56 1.14
CA ASP A 53 -7.56 -11.84 -0.17
C ASP A 53 -6.04 -12.06 -0.14
N GLY A 54 -5.46 -12.14 1.07
CA GLY A 54 -4.03 -12.27 1.29
C GLY A 54 -3.27 -10.94 1.28
N SER A 55 -3.95 -9.81 1.13
CA SER A 55 -3.34 -8.48 1.17
C SER A 55 -2.91 -8.03 2.56
N CYS A 56 -3.19 -8.84 3.61
CA CYS A 56 -2.72 -8.59 4.97
C CYS A 56 -1.21 -8.73 5.15
N SER A 57 -0.52 -9.32 4.20
CA SER A 57 0.91 -9.56 4.28
C SER A 57 1.66 -8.66 3.31
N GLY A 58 2.38 -7.70 3.83
CA GLY A 58 3.30 -6.89 3.03
C GLY A 58 3.40 -5.45 3.53
N THR A 59 4.51 -4.82 3.26
CA THR A 59 4.65 -3.37 3.29
C THR A 59 3.73 -2.80 2.21
N THR A 60 2.60 -2.22 2.61
CA THR A 60 1.78 -1.47 1.68
C THR A 60 2.39 -0.10 1.52
N CYS A 61 2.73 0.18 0.31
CA CYS A 61 3.09 1.53 -0.08
C CYS A 61 1.84 2.42 -0.09
N ASP A 62 2.01 3.71 0.20
CA ASP A 62 0.94 4.70 0.11
C ASP A 62 0.44 4.79 -1.35
N TYR A 63 -0.76 5.36 -1.55
CA TYR A 63 -1.35 5.54 -2.89
C TYR A 63 -0.49 6.39 -3.85
N THR A 64 0.45 7.18 -3.30
CA THR A 64 1.44 7.97 -4.07
C THR A 64 2.73 7.22 -4.38
N GLU A 65 2.83 5.98 -3.92
CA GLU A 65 4.04 5.16 -4.02
C GLU A 65 3.76 3.88 -4.82
N TYR A 66 4.80 3.27 -5.33
CA TYR A 66 4.75 1.91 -5.86
C TYR A 66 5.76 1.02 -5.13
N GLN A 67 5.44 -0.27 -5.06
CA GLN A 67 6.31 -1.25 -4.43
C GLN A 67 7.39 -1.72 -5.39
N VAL A 68 8.62 -1.79 -4.90
CA VAL A 68 9.76 -2.38 -5.59
C VAL A 68 10.36 -3.46 -4.69
N THR A 69 10.67 -4.62 -5.26
CA THR A 69 11.32 -5.72 -4.56
C THR A 69 12.72 -5.94 -5.11
N MET A 70 13.73 -5.88 -4.27
CA MET A 70 15.11 -6.21 -4.61
C MET A 70 15.48 -7.57 -4.04
N GLU A 71 16.03 -8.43 -4.88
CA GLU A 71 16.70 -9.66 -4.47
C GLU A 71 18.20 -9.52 -4.70
N ILE A 72 18.99 -9.78 -3.66
CA ILE A 72 20.44 -9.80 -3.74
C ILE A 72 20.95 -11.17 -3.27
N THR A 73 21.68 -11.83 -4.15
CA THR A 73 22.38 -13.08 -3.86
C THR A 73 23.87 -12.79 -3.79
N PHE A 74 24.51 -13.15 -2.66
CA PHE A 74 25.91 -12.83 -2.46
C PHE A 74 26.84 -13.87 -3.09
N ASP A 75 27.98 -13.39 -3.54
CA ASP A 75 29.11 -14.19 -3.99
C ASP A 75 29.90 -14.78 -2.79
N ASN A 76 31.19 -15.08 -2.96
CA ASN A 76 32.04 -15.63 -1.92
C ASN A 76 32.51 -14.62 -0.86
N TRP A 77 32.34 -13.30 -1.10
CA TRP A 77 32.79 -12.21 -0.23
C TRP A 77 31.67 -11.21 0.14
N PRO A 78 30.60 -11.64 0.79
CA PRO A 78 29.47 -10.76 1.15
C PRO A 78 29.88 -9.53 1.96
N ASN A 79 30.95 -9.64 2.74
CA ASN A 79 31.44 -8.57 3.62
C ASN A 79 32.05 -7.37 2.85
N GLU A 80 32.32 -7.50 1.57
CA GLU A 80 32.84 -6.45 0.71
C GLU A 80 31.71 -5.64 0.06
N THR A 81 30.51 -6.22 -0.02
CA THR A 81 29.33 -5.65 -0.66
C THR A 81 28.65 -4.62 0.23
N SER A 82 28.26 -3.53 -0.39
CA SER A 82 27.39 -2.50 0.17
C SER A 82 26.42 -1.99 -0.89
N TRP A 83 25.28 -1.46 -0.48
CA TRP A 83 24.31 -0.92 -1.42
C TRP A 83 23.50 0.22 -0.82
N ILE A 84 22.92 1.04 -1.72
CA ILE A 84 22.03 2.15 -1.38
C ILE A 84 20.83 2.11 -2.33
N MET A 85 19.63 2.22 -1.78
CA MET A 85 18.39 2.53 -2.49
C MET A 85 18.06 3.99 -2.25
N ASN A 86 17.93 4.78 -3.31
CA ASN A 86 17.74 6.23 -3.27
C ASN A 86 16.51 6.64 -4.08
N SER A 87 15.59 7.40 -3.47
CA SER A 87 14.43 8.01 -4.12
C SER A 87 14.18 9.38 -3.49
N GLY A 88 14.74 10.44 -4.09
CA GLY A 88 14.74 11.78 -3.50
C GLY A 88 15.52 11.93 -2.18
N GLY A 89 16.15 10.86 -1.71
CA GLY A 89 16.90 10.65 -0.49
C GLY A 89 17.16 9.16 -0.30
N ILE A 90 18.07 8.80 0.61
CA ILE A 90 18.34 7.39 0.92
C ILE A 90 17.12 6.79 1.62
N ILE A 91 16.50 5.79 0.99
CA ILE A 91 15.40 5.02 1.57
C ILE A 91 15.94 3.96 2.51
N ASP A 92 16.95 3.19 2.02
CA ASP A 92 17.59 2.12 2.77
C ASP A 92 19.00 1.86 2.23
N SER A 93 19.84 1.22 3.03
CA SER A 93 21.22 0.92 2.64
C SER A 93 21.83 -0.17 3.52
N ALA A 94 22.78 -0.88 2.95
CA ALA A 94 23.70 -1.74 3.71
C ALA A 94 25.13 -1.25 3.49
N ILE A 95 25.85 -1.01 4.59
CA ILE A 95 27.26 -0.61 4.54
C ILE A 95 28.18 -1.83 4.43
N VAL A 96 29.40 -1.61 4.01
CA VAL A 96 30.47 -2.65 4.00
C VAL A 96 30.56 -3.33 5.36
N GLY A 97 30.59 -4.66 5.39
CA GLY A 97 30.63 -5.47 6.61
C GLY A 97 29.27 -5.73 7.27
N THR A 98 28.16 -5.28 6.64
CA THR A 98 26.80 -5.68 7.08
C THR A 98 26.62 -7.19 6.95
N TYR A 99 27.13 -7.76 5.88
CA TYR A 99 27.08 -9.19 5.58
C TYR A 99 28.40 -9.88 5.96
N ASN A 100 28.36 -11.18 6.07
CA ASN A 100 29.52 -11.97 6.49
C ASN A 100 29.57 -13.32 5.75
N PHE A 101 30.57 -14.14 6.01
CA PHE A 101 30.77 -15.42 5.32
C PHE A 101 29.65 -16.46 5.48
N ASN A 102 28.71 -16.27 6.43
CA ASN A 102 27.52 -17.13 6.51
C ASN A 102 26.48 -16.77 5.43
N ASP A 103 26.63 -15.62 4.80
CA ASP A 103 25.72 -15.11 3.80
C ASP A 103 26.14 -15.48 2.38
N VAL A 104 27.26 -16.19 2.21
CA VAL A 104 27.75 -16.70 0.92
C VAL A 104 26.66 -17.53 0.24
N GLY A 105 26.25 -17.13 -0.96
CA GLY A 105 25.22 -17.78 -1.75
C GLY A 105 23.80 -17.65 -1.19
N GLN A 106 23.62 -16.88 -0.12
CA GLN A 106 22.28 -16.58 0.39
C GLN A 106 21.66 -15.45 -0.43
N THR A 107 20.34 -15.57 -0.63
CA THR A 107 19.54 -14.52 -1.25
C THR A 107 18.76 -13.78 -0.16
N TYR A 108 18.85 -12.46 -0.20
CA TYR A 108 18.08 -11.57 0.66
C TYR A 108 17.08 -10.80 -0.18
N THR A 109 15.88 -10.62 0.34
CA THR A 109 14.80 -9.91 -0.30
C THR A 109 14.47 -8.66 0.51
N TYR A 110 14.43 -7.52 -0.16
CA TYR A 110 14.09 -6.22 0.40
C TYR A 110 12.91 -5.64 -0.38
N THR A 111 11.99 -4.99 0.33
CA THR A 111 10.84 -4.35 -0.28
C THR A 111 10.83 -2.88 0.07
N PHE A 112 10.65 -2.02 -0.91
CA PHE A 112 10.69 -0.57 -0.78
C PHE A 112 9.43 0.04 -1.34
N CYS A 113 9.00 1.17 -0.75
CA CYS A 113 7.96 2.03 -1.28
C CYS A 113 8.65 3.24 -1.95
N ILE A 114 8.32 3.47 -3.20
CA ILE A 114 8.96 4.48 -4.06
C ILE A 114 7.91 5.50 -4.48
N ASP A 115 8.19 6.78 -4.27
CA ASP A 115 7.33 7.87 -4.76
C ASP A 115 7.19 7.82 -6.28
N GLN A 116 5.95 7.81 -6.78
CA GLN A 116 5.63 7.67 -8.21
C GLN A 116 6.17 8.83 -9.05
N THR A 117 6.42 9.99 -8.44
CA THR A 117 6.86 11.20 -9.15
C THR A 117 8.37 11.33 -9.26
N ILE A 118 9.13 10.61 -8.40
CA ILE A 118 10.58 10.76 -8.28
C ILE A 118 11.32 9.62 -8.97
N GLY A 119 10.78 8.38 -8.87
CA GLY A 119 11.51 7.19 -9.27
C GLY A 119 12.61 6.85 -8.26
N PHE A 120 13.58 5.99 -8.65
CA PHE A 120 14.66 5.58 -7.77
C PHE A 120 15.97 5.30 -8.53
N GLU A 121 17.06 5.26 -7.76
CA GLU A 121 18.37 4.79 -8.19
C GLU A 121 18.86 3.72 -7.21
N PHE A 122 19.44 2.67 -7.73
CA PHE A 122 20.14 1.66 -6.95
C PHE A 122 21.65 1.76 -7.19
N ILE A 123 22.41 1.77 -6.11
CA ILE A 123 23.87 1.84 -6.15
C ILE A 123 24.40 0.61 -5.43
N LEU A 124 25.15 -0.21 -6.12
CA LEU A 124 25.84 -1.37 -5.60
C LEU A 124 27.34 -1.08 -5.55
N SER A 125 27.99 -1.36 -4.44
CA SER A 125 29.43 -1.12 -4.30
C SER A 125 30.12 -2.35 -3.71
N ASP A 126 31.34 -2.55 -4.17
CA ASP A 126 32.28 -3.55 -3.71
C ASP A 126 33.56 -2.87 -3.21
N SER A 127 34.03 -3.24 -2.01
CA SER A 127 35.16 -2.57 -1.37
C SER A 127 36.51 -3.07 -1.85
N TYR A 128 36.59 -4.26 -2.44
CA TYR A 128 37.81 -4.82 -3.00
C TYR A 128 38.02 -4.41 -4.48
N GLY A 129 36.91 -4.22 -5.21
CA GLY A 129 36.92 -3.69 -6.56
C GLY A 129 36.87 -4.72 -7.67
N ASP A 130 36.47 -5.93 -7.38
CA ASP A 130 36.21 -7.00 -8.36
C ASP A 130 34.70 -7.27 -8.56
N GLY A 131 33.86 -6.49 -7.84
CA GLY A 131 32.41 -6.59 -7.89
C GLY A 131 31.92 -7.82 -7.12
N MET A 132 30.91 -8.49 -7.65
CA MET A 132 30.36 -9.73 -7.10
C MET A 132 30.74 -10.95 -7.98
N ALA A 133 31.92 -10.89 -8.61
CA ALA A 133 32.41 -11.91 -9.55
C ALA A 133 33.25 -12.98 -8.85
N GLY A 134 32.69 -13.64 -7.85
CA GLY A 134 33.38 -14.63 -7.04
C GLY A 134 34.00 -15.78 -7.85
N SER A 135 33.35 -16.21 -8.94
CA SER A 135 33.86 -17.29 -9.79
C SER A 135 35.18 -16.94 -10.51
N THR A 136 35.46 -15.66 -10.72
CA THR A 136 36.67 -15.16 -11.39
C THR A 136 37.71 -14.64 -10.40
N SER A 137 37.31 -14.34 -9.17
CA SER A 137 38.15 -13.75 -8.13
C SER A 137 38.68 -14.79 -7.11
N GLY A 138 38.65 -16.06 -7.48
CA GLY A 138 39.16 -17.16 -6.67
C GLY A 138 38.15 -17.88 -5.80
N GLY A 139 36.87 -17.51 -5.88
CA GLY A 139 35.74 -18.21 -5.30
C GLY A 139 35.11 -19.22 -6.25
N SER A 140 33.86 -19.54 -6.03
CA SER A 140 33.13 -20.58 -6.78
C SER A 140 31.81 -20.11 -7.36
N MET A 141 31.31 -18.94 -6.98
CA MET A 141 30.02 -18.43 -7.41
C MET A 141 30.03 -16.91 -7.56
N ASP A 142 29.26 -16.44 -8.51
CA ASP A 142 29.00 -15.03 -8.71
C ASP A 142 27.76 -14.60 -7.92
N GLY A 143 27.74 -13.37 -7.49
CA GLY A 143 26.55 -12.75 -6.94
C GLY A 143 25.59 -12.28 -8.01
N MET A 144 24.40 -11.93 -7.62
CA MET A 144 23.35 -11.42 -8.49
C MET A 144 22.49 -10.41 -7.76
N VAL A 145 22.04 -9.38 -8.46
CA VAL A 145 21.00 -8.47 -7.98
C VAL A 145 19.93 -8.34 -9.06
N VAL A 146 18.69 -8.45 -8.64
CA VAL A 146 17.51 -8.24 -9.49
C VAL A 146 16.53 -7.35 -8.75
N ILE A 147 15.93 -6.42 -9.47
CA ILE A 147 14.89 -5.54 -8.95
C ILE A 147 13.63 -5.75 -9.78
N TYR A 148 12.54 -6.02 -9.07
CA TYR A 148 11.23 -6.30 -9.65
C TYR A 148 10.24 -5.21 -9.27
N ASP A 149 9.24 -5.01 -10.12
CA ASP A 149 8.03 -4.30 -9.74
C ASP A 149 7.08 -5.22 -8.94
N CYS A 150 5.94 -4.70 -8.53
CA CYS A 150 4.94 -5.45 -7.77
C CYS A 150 4.26 -6.57 -8.57
N ASN A 151 4.28 -6.53 -9.90
CA ASN A 151 3.76 -7.59 -10.75
C ASN A 151 4.75 -8.75 -10.88
N GLY A 152 5.98 -8.56 -10.38
CA GLY A 152 7.09 -9.49 -10.53
C GLY A 152 7.85 -9.31 -11.84
N ASP A 153 7.58 -8.23 -12.58
CA ASP A 153 8.33 -7.90 -13.79
C ASP A 153 9.68 -7.29 -13.42
N THR A 154 10.74 -7.73 -14.10
CA THR A 154 12.10 -7.23 -13.86
C THR A 154 12.23 -5.80 -14.34
N ILE A 155 12.50 -4.87 -13.42
CA ILE A 155 12.81 -3.46 -13.71
C ILE A 155 14.30 -3.32 -14.06
N TRP A 156 15.15 -4.00 -13.31
CA TRP A 156 16.60 -3.92 -13.46
C TRP A 156 17.27 -5.20 -12.93
N HIS A 157 18.40 -5.55 -13.52
CA HIS A 157 19.26 -6.61 -13.01
C HIS A 157 20.74 -6.30 -13.27
N MET A 158 21.59 -6.92 -12.51
CA MET A 158 23.03 -6.82 -12.67
C MET A 158 23.51 -7.70 -13.83
N ASP A 159 23.86 -7.09 -14.97
CA ASP A 159 24.33 -7.81 -16.16
C ASP A 159 25.73 -8.38 -16.02
N ASN A 160 26.59 -7.68 -15.28
CA ASN A 160 28.00 -8.05 -15.11
C ASN A 160 28.38 -8.06 -13.63
N PRO A 161 28.59 -9.24 -13.04
CA PRO A 161 29.04 -9.33 -11.65
C PRO A 161 30.42 -8.72 -11.42
N GLY A 162 31.30 -8.68 -12.42
CA GLY A 162 32.63 -8.06 -12.34
C GLY A 162 32.61 -6.55 -12.62
N PHE A 163 31.72 -5.80 -11.98
CA PHE A 163 31.50 -4.37 -12.22
C PHE A 163 32.57 -3.44 -11.63
N GLY A 164 33.53 -3.97 -10.85
CA GLY A 164 34.53 -3.18 -10.16
C GLY A 164 34.01 -2.59 -8.85
N TYR A 165 34.41 -1.37 -8.52
CA TYR A 165 34.09 -0.75 -7.21
C TYR A 165 32.65 -0.29 -7.06
N THR A 166 31.98 0.09 -8.14
CA THR A 166 30.63 0.65 -8.06
C THR A 166 29.85 0.41 -9.35
N LEU A 167 28.60 -0.01 -9.18
CA LEU A 167 27.61 -0.17 -10.25
C LEU A 167 26.41 0.71 -9.94
N TYR A 168 25.96 1.48 -10.93
CA TYR A 168 24.76 2.32 -10.85
C TYR A 168 23.68 1.77 -11.77
N SER A 169 22.47 1.68 -11.28
CA SER A 169 21.32 1.31 -12.12
C SER A 169 20.93 2.44 -13.09
N GLY A 170 21.32 3.68 -12.79
CA GLY A 170 20.71 4.87 -13.35
C GLY A 170 19.32 5.13 -12.76
N ALA A 171 18.64 6.16 -13.27
CA ALA A 171 17.29 6.47 -12.86
C ALA A 171 16.31 5.39 -13.36
N LEU A 172 15.59 4.79 -12.45
CA LEU A 172 14.60 3.76 -12.70
C LEU A 172 13.22 4.26 -12.29
N ASN A 173 12.20 3.81 -13.02
CA ASN A 173 10.82 4.04 -12.68
C ASN A 173 10.11 2.69 -12.65
N GLY A 174 9.38 2.42 -11.59
CA GLY A 174 8.48 1.28 -11.52
C GLY A 174 7.14 1.57 -12.19
N VAL A 175 6.38 0.53 -12.41
CA VAL A 175 4.98 0.66 -12.79
C VAL A 175 4.18 0.79 -11.49
N PRO A 176 3.27 1.76 -11.37
CA PRO A 176 2.38 1.81 -10.21
C PRO A 176 1.66 0.47 -10.06
N CYS A 177 1.89 -0.18 -8.95
CA CYS A 177 1.29 -1.47 -8.63
C CYS A 177 -0.08 -1.32 -8.00
N ASN A 178 -0.56 -0.12 -7.96
CA ASN A 178 -1.90 0.14 -7.49
C ASN A 178 -2.92 -0.38 -8.50
N THR A 179 -3.03 -1.70 -8.54
CA THR A 179 -4.37 -2.24 -8.59
C THR A 179 -4.98 -2.00 -7.22
N TYR A 180 -5.24 -0.74 -6.85
CA TYR A 180 -6.43 -0.54 -6.06
C TYR A 180 -7.49 -1.27 -6.86
N ALA A 181 -8.04 -2.32 -6.29
CA ALA A 181 -9.24 -2.92 -6.83
C ALA A 181 -10.14 -1.72 -7.10
N ASP A 182 -10.54 -1.54 -8.37
CA ASP A 182 -11.34 -0.42 -8.79
C ASP A 182 -12.38 -0.18 -7.71
N VAL A 183 -12.18 0.86 -6.90
CA VAL A 183 -13.15 1.23 -5.88
C VAL A 183 -14.22 2.00 -6.62
N PHE A 184 -15.29 1.30 -6.89
CA PHE A 184 -16.45 1.89 -7.53
C PHE A 184 -17.22 2.71 -6.51
N GLY A 185 -17.56 3.93 -6.86
CA GLY A 185 -18.30 4.85 -6.03
C GLY A 185 -18.43 6.20 -6.70
N CYS A 186 -19.14 7.13 -6.05
CA CYS A 186 -19.24 8.50 -6.51
C CYS A 186 -17.89 9.22 -6.32
N THR A 187 -17.28 9.67 -7.43
CA THR A 187 -15.99 10.39 -7.43
C THR A 187 -16.13 11.92 -7.41
N ASP A 188 -17.35 12.45 -7.43
CA ASP A 188 -17.64 13.88 -7.49
C ASP A 188 -18.06 14.38 -6.10
N ASP A 189 -17.26 15.29 -5.52
CA ASP A 189 -17.46 15.84 -4.17
C ASP A 189 -18.62 16.84 -4.07
N ASP A 190 -19.23 17.21 -5.18
CA ASP A 190 -20.50 17.95 -5.19
C ASP A 190 -21.71 17.09 -4.79
N TYR A 191 -21.54 15.76 -4.68
CA TYR A 191 -22.62 14.83 -4.36
C TYR A 191 -22.53 14.28 -2.93
N GLN A 192 -23.68 13.99 -2.33
CA GLN A 192 -23.77 13.42 -0.98
C GLN A 192 -23.23 12.00 -0.89
N GLU A 193 -23.22 11.29 -2.01
CA GLU A 193 -22.69 9.94 -2.15
C GLU A 193 -21.19 9.91 -2.40
N TYR A 194 -20.51 11.05 -2.39
CA TYR A 194 -19.07 11.12 -2.61
C TYR A 194 -18.30 10.16 -1.72
N ASP A 195 -17.52 9.29 -2.34
CA ASP A 195 -16.59 8.39 -1.67
C ASP A 195 -15.16 8.83 -1.99
N PRO A 196 -14.42 9.39 -1.03
CA PRO A 196 -13.03 9.82 -1.25
C PRO A 196 -12.07 8.67 -1.59
N LEU A 197 -12.50 7.42 -1.42
CA LEU A 197 -11.73 6.23 -1.78
C LEU A 197 -12.08 5.72 -3.19
N ALA A 198 -13.18 6.21 -3.79
CA ALA A 198 -13.58 5.79 -5.13
C ALA A 198 -12.55 6.25 -6.18
N THR A 199 -12.11 5.30 -7.01
CA THR A 199 -11.21 5.53 -8.13
C THR A 199 -11.93 5.49 -9.48
N ILE A 200 -13.12 4.89 -9.51
CA ILE A 200 -13.99 4.79 -10.70
C ILE A 200 -15.40 5.22 -10.33
N ASP A 201 -15.92 6.18 -11.07
CA ASP A 201 -17.32 6.57 -10.96
C ASP A 201 -18.22 5.42 -11.44
N ASP A 202 -19.06 4.93 -10.54
CA ASP A 202 -20.04 3.88 -10.81
C ASP A 202 -21.45 4.42 -11.09
N SER A 203 -21.57 5.72 -11.28
CA SER A 203 -22.83 6.45 -11.49
C SER A 203 -23.74 6.45 -10.24
N THR A 204 -23.18 6.29 -9.05
CA THR A 204 -23.92 6.44 -7.79
C THR A 204 -24.06 7.89 -7.33
N CYS A 205 -23.41 8.85 -7.99
CA CYS A 205 -23.59 10.28 -7.78
C CYS A 205 -25.03 10.69 -8.20
N VAL A 206 -25.93 10.77 -7.25
CA VAL A 206 -27.37 11.02 -7.53
C VAL A 206 -27.89 12.28 -6.86
N ASN A 207 -27.47 12.54 -5.62
CA ASN A 207 -28.00 13.62 -4.81
C ASN A 207 -26.94 14.71 -4.63
N LEU A 208 -27.12 15.84 -5.32
CA LEU A 208 -26.26 17.02 -5.13
C LEU A 208 -26.33 17.52 -3.69
N HIS A 209 -25.23 18.05 -3.20
CA HIS A 209 -25.24 18.84 -1.99
C HIS A 209 -26.08 20.10 -2.17
N ILE A 210 -26.93 20.38 -1.20
CA ILE A 210 -27.68 21.63 -1.10
C ILE A 210 -26.96 22.50 -0.08
N TYR A 211 -26.34 23.57 -0.55
CA TYR A 211 -25.63 24.51 0.29
C TYR A 211 -26.60 25.48 0.98
N GLY A 212 -26.41 25.66 2.30
CA GLY A 212 -27.23 26.56 3.08
C GLY A 212 -26.96 26.49 4.56
N CYS A 213 -27.63 27.26 5.37
CA CYS A 213 -27.50 27.20 6.81
C CYS A 213 -28.19 25.98 7.38
N THR A 214 -27.44 25.06 7.99
CA THR A 214 -27.94 23.82 8.60
C THR A 214 -28.30 23.97 10.08
N ASP A 215 -28.06 25.14 10.70
CA ASP A 215 -28.42 25.39 12.12
C ASP A 215 -29.87 25.89 12.22
N SER A 216 -30.71 25.08 12.83
CA SER A 216 -32.14 25.38 13.02
C SER A 216 -32.43 26.58 13.95
N SER A 217 -31.42 27.11 14.63
CA SER A 217 -31.53 28.31 15.45
C SER A 217 -31.24 29.62 14.70
N ALA A 218 -30.72 29.50 13.49
CA ALA A 218 -30.39 30.66 12.65
C ALA A 218 -31.63 31.21 11.90
N PHE A 219 -31.62 32.52 11.63
CA PHE A 219 -32.69 33.17 10.90
C PHE A 219 -32.81 32.74 9.42
N ASN A 220 -31.70 32.33 8.84
CA ASN A 220 -31.60 31.85 7.45
C ASN A 220 -31.45 30.34 7.36
N TYR A 221 -31.98 29.60 8.37
CA TYR A 221 -32.01 28.16 8.34
C TYR A 221 -32.73 27.62 7.09
N ASP A 222 -32.06 26.73 6.36
CA ASP A 222 -32.66 25.97 5.27
C ASP A 222 -32.83 24.51 5.66
N PRO A 223 -34.03 23.98 5.86
CA PRO A 223 -34.26 22.59 6.22
C PRO A 223 -33.86 21.59 5.12
N ASN A 224 -33.60 22.06 3.89
CA ASN A 224 -33.14 21.21 2.79
C ASN A 224 -31.62 21.22 2.63
N ALA A 225 -30.91 22.14 3.33
CA ALA A 225 -29.47 22.21 3.24
C ALA A 225 -28.84 20.91 3.80
N THR A 226 -27.94 20.34 3.04
CA THR A 226 -27.18 19.12 3.41
C THR A 226 -25.75 19.43 3.81
N ILE A 227 -25.26 20.62 3.42
CA ILE A 227 -23.92 21.11 3.77
C ILE A 227 -23.99 22.61 4.11
N LEU A 228 -23.18 23.01 5.10
CA LEU A 228 -23.09 24.40 5.49
C LEU A 228 -22.43 25.23 4.37
N ASP A 229 -23.15 26.25 3.90
CA ASP A 229 -22.57 27.25 3.02
C ASP A 229 -21.77 28.27 3.85
N LEU A 230 -20.54 28.53 3.44
CA LEU A 230 -19.71 29.54 4.08
C LEU A 230 -20.11 30.99 3.71
N VAL A 231 -20.97 31.17 2.69
CA VAL A 231 -21.47 32.48 2.24
C VAL A 231 -22.85 32.33 1.57
N PRO A 232 -23.95 32.69 2.21
CA PRO A 232 -24.05 33.38 3.51
C PRO A 232 -23.99 32.41 4.71
N ASP A 233 -23.11 32.69 5.63
CA ASP A 233 -23.01 31.99 6.90
C ASP A 233 -24.34 32.01 7.69
N CYS A 234 -24.53 31.12 8.66
CA CYS A 234 -25.71 31.13 9.53
C CYS A 234 -25.82 32.48 10.24
N GLN A 235 -26.97 33.14 10.13
CA GLN A 235 -27.28 34.45 10.72
C GLN A 235 -28.09 34.28 12.00
N TYR A 236 -27.65 34.92 13.10
CA TYR A 236 -28.29 34.88 14.42
C TYR A 236 -28.83 36.22 14.85
#